data_9d7a68503857f3a18730c8b709fd7738
#
_entry.id   9d7a68503857f3a18730c8b709fd7738
#
_cell.length_a   1.000
_cell.length_b   1.000
_cell.length_c   1.000
_cell.angle_alpha   90.00
_cell.angle_beta   90.00
_cell.angle_gamma   90.00
#
_symmetry.space_group_name_H-M   'P 1'
#
loop_
_entity.id
_entity.type
_entity.pdbx_description
1 polymer ?
#
loop_
_entity_poly.entity_id
_entity_poly.type
_entity_poly.pdbx_seq_one_letter_code
_entity_poly.pdbx_strand_id
1 'polypeptide(L)'
;MTQHLDICIRGGGIVGHTLALLLARDRLRIGLVAPPPQSSSEPDVRAYALNAKSKALLESVRCWPDAMHATEVTAMQVKGDDGGEVNFSAASLAVPALTWIVDVPALEAQLRDAVRFQSHIELLDAPRPATLTVVCEGRLSATREEFGVDFTATRYPQHAIAARLSCEKPHAQVARQWFKGDDILAFLPLDGPLGQSVGMVWSAPDARTPELLEMDAQDFCEQVEELSEGCLGKLALISPRKAWALQSAQASRWIGVANGQSWALAGDAAHNVHPLAGQGLNLGLSDVAELADILHTRAYWRPVNDVKLLRRYERARRAEVTATDMAMTGLQQLFARQGSGWQKLRNWGMQGFELSGITKHWAARQAMGL
;
A
#
# COMPACT_ATOMS: atom_id res chain seq x y z
N MET A 1 39.58 1.13 8.12
CA MET A 1 38.65 1.57 9.19
C MET A 1 37.25 1.64 8.57
N THR A 2 36.34 0.77 8.97
CA THR A 2 34.92 0.86 8.55
C THR A 2 34.36 2.16 9.09
N GLN A 3 33.92 3.04 8.21
CA GLN A 3 33.32 4.32 8.63
C GLN A 3 32.02 4.03 9.39
N HIS A 4 31.81 4.76 10.50
CA HIS A 4 30.59 4.66 11.32
C HIS A 4 29.36 5.15 10.51
N LEU A 5 28.28 4.37 10.51
CA LEU A 5 27.01 4.74 9.88
C LEU A 5 26.19 5.63 10.80
N ASP A 6 25.56 6.65 10.22
CA ASP A 6 24.57 7.44 10.96
C ASP A 6 23.26 6.65 11.09
N ILE A 7 22.84 6.01 10.00
CA ILE A 7 21.60 5.21 9.98
C ILE A 7 21.84 3.88 9.23
N CYS A 8 21.38 2.80 9.83
CA CYS A 8 21.26 1.50 9.18
C CYS A 8 19.78 1.21 8.90
N ILE A 9 19.40 1.10 7.62
CA ILE A 9 18.05 0.73 7.20
C ILE A 9 18.04 -0.77 6.90
N ARG A 10 17.19 -1.52 7.58
CA ARG A 10 16.99 -2.95 7.38
C ARG A 10 15.73 -3.17 6.57
N GLY A 11 15.87 -3.60 5.32
CA GLY A 11 14.78 -3.87 4.39
C GLY A 11 14.88 -3.09 3.08
N GLY A 12 15.05 -3.81 1.97
CA GLY A 12 15.24 -3.30 0.61
C GLY A 12 13.95 -3.26 -0.22
N GLY A 13 12.79 -3.05 0.41
CA GLY A 13 11.53 -2.78 -0.29
C GLY A 13 11.35 -1.30 -0.64
N ILE A 14 10.20 -0.94 -1.21
CA ILE A 14 9.85 0.44 -1.60
C ILE A 14 10.08 1.43 -0.45
N VAL A 15 9.60 1.09 0.75
CA VAL A 15 9.69 1.96 1.94
C VAL A 15 11.14 2.22 2.34
N GLY A 16 11.97 1.16 2.42
CA GLY A 16 13.38 1.29 2.82
C GLY A 16 14.23 2.03 1.80
N HIS A 17 14.07 1.77 0.49
CA HIS A 17 14.75 2.51 -0.56
C HIS A 17 14.36 3.99 -0.56
N THR A 18 13.06 4.29 -0.41
CA THR A 18 12.56 5.68 -0.35
C THR A 18 13.17 6.42 0.84
N LEU A 19 13.21 5.79 2.02
CA LEU A 19 13.84 6.39 3.20
C LEU A 19 15.32 6.66 2.98
N ALA A 20 16.05 5.69 2.41
CA ALA A 20 17.47 5.86 2.13
C ALA A 20 17.73 7.07 1.21
N LEU A 21 16.95 7.21 0.14
CA LEU A 21 17.05 8.34 -0.79
C LEU A 21 16.71 9.69 -0.15
N LEU A 22 15.69 9.74 0.73
CA LEU A 22 15.34 10.96 1.46
C LEU A 22 16.47 11.40 2.38
N LEU A 23 17.00 10.49 3.18
CA LEU A 23 18.03 10.78 4.18
C LEU A 23 19.41 11.07 3.56
N ALA A 24 19.71 10.49 2.39
CA ALA A 24 20.96 10.78 1.67
C ALA A 24 21.10 12.26 1.29
N ARG A 25 19.97 12.99 1.14
CA ARG A 25 19.97 14.44 0.89
C ARG A 25 20.56 15.26 2.04
N ASP A 26 20.45 14.76 3.26
CA ASP A 26 20.97 15.40 4.47
C ASP A 26 22.44 15.05 4.71
N ARG A 27 23.09 14.42 3.73
CA ARG A 27 24.49 13.96 3.80
C ARG A 27 24.75 12.98 4.97
N LEU A 28 23.71 12.29 5.44
CA LEU A 28 23.83 11.23 6.40
C LEU A 28 24.44 9.99 5.73
N ARG A 29 25.30 9.27 6.43
CA ARG A 29 25.86 8.01 5.97
C ARG A 29 24.89 6.88 6.25
N ILE A 30 24.30 6.35 5.18
CA ILE A 30 23.25 5.35 5.24
C ILE A 30 23.80 4.00 4.84
N GLY A 31 23.61 2.99 5.69
CA GLY A 31 23.74 1.59 5.28
C GLY A 31 22.35 1.03 4.96
N LEU A 32 22.14 0.54 3.76
CA LEU A 32 20.90 -0.11 3.36
C LEU A 32 21.11 -1.62 3.22
N VAL A 33 20.48 -2.39 4.09
CA VAL A 33 20.47 -3.85 4.02
C VAL A 33 19.35 -4.28 3.08
N ALA A 34 19.72 -4.60 1.86
CA ALA A 34 18.82 -5.05 0.82
C ALA A 34 19.33 -6.39 0.30
N PRO A 35 18.66 -7.51 0.61
CA PRO A 35 19.03 -8.78 -0.01
C PRO A 35 18.91 -8.65 -1.53
N PRO A 36 19.78 -9.35 -2.30
CA PRO A 36 19.68 -9.34 -3.75
C PRO A 36 18.27 -9.76 -4.17
N PRO A 37 17.73 -9.19 -5.27
CA PRO A 37 16.40 -9.56 -5.74
C PRO A 37 16.39 -11.08 -5.97
N GLN A 38 15.45 -11.75 -5.31
CA GLN A 38 15.23 -13.16 -5.60
C GLN A 38 14.72 -13.25 -7.04
N SER A 39 15.45 -13.96 -7.89
CA SER A 39 15.01 -14.30 -9.23
C SER A 39 13.83 -15.28 -9.13
N SER A 40 12.64 -14.79 -8.84
CA SER A 40 11.45 -15.61 -9.01
C SER A 40 11.22 -15.76 -10.52
N SER A 41 11.08 -16.99 -11.00
CA SER A 41 10.69 -17.28 -12.38
C SER A 41 9.28 -16.76 -12.72
N GLU A 42 8.51 -16.40 -11.74
CA GLU A 42 7.15 -15.90 -11.87
C GLU A 42 7.09 -14.37 -11.84
N PRO A 43 6.35 -13.76 -12.79
CA PRO A 43 6.16 -12.32 -12.80
C PRO A 43 5.46 -11.84 -11.51
N ASP A 44 5.87 -10.68 -11.02
CA ASP A 44 5.21 -10.02 -9.90
C ASP A 44 3.89 -9.39 -10.37
N VAL A 45 2.81 -9.77 -9.74
CA VAL A 45 1.46 -9.33 -10.11
C VAL A 45 1.02 -8.07 -9.37
N ARG A 46 1.82 -7.61 -8.38
CA ARG A 46 1.42 -6.51 -7.50
C ARG A 46 1.30 -5.19 -8.26
N ALA A 47 0.20 -4.51 -7.99
CA ALA A 47 -0.04 -3.13 -8.37
C ALA A 47 -0.70 -2.40 -7.19
N TYR A 48 -0.27 -1.19 -6.89
CA TYR A 48 -0.78 -0.43 -5.76
C TYR A 48 -1.35 0.92 -6.17
N ALA A 49 -2.46 1.30 -5.52
CA ALA A 49 -3.04 2.63 -5.65
C ALA A 49 -2.25 3.62 -4.78
N LEU A 50 -1.52 4.55 -5.39
CA LEU A 50 -0.76 5.59 -4.71
C LEU A 50 -1.49 6.93 -4.77
N ASN A 51 -1.63 7.56 -3.61
CA ASN A 51 -2.26 8.88 -3.48
C ASN A 51 -1.32 10.03 -3.86
N ALA A 52 -1.84 11.25 -3.90
CA ALA A 52 -1.09 12.44 -4.29
C ALA A 52 0.14 12.72 -3.41
N LYS A 53 0.06 12.45 -2.09
CA LYS A 53 1.20 12.60 -1.18
C LYS A 53 2.32 11.61 -1.51
N SER A 54 1.97 10.34 -1.72
CA SER A 54 2.93 9.31 -2.10
C SER A 54 3.58 9.60 -3.44
N LYS A 55 2.80 10.09 -4.42
CA LYS A 55 3.32 10.54 -5.71
C LYS A 55 4.33 11.67 -5.53
N ALA A 56 3.95 12.75 -4.87
CA ALA A 56 4.84 13.89 -4.63
C ALA A 56 6.14 13.50 -3.90
N LEU A 57 6.05 12.55 -2.94
CA LEU A 57 7.21 12.02 -2.26
C LEU A 57 8.15 11.30 -3.22
N LEU A 58 7.63 10.38 -4.03
CA LEU A 58 8.43 9.61 -5.00
C LEU A 58 8.99 10.50 -6.12
N GLU A 59 8.22 11.50 -6.59
CA GLU A 59 8.72 12.54 -7.51
C GLU A 59 9.87 13.33 -6.89
N SER A 60 9.77 13.65 -5.61
CA SER A 60 10.82 14.38 -4.90
C SER A 60 12.16 13.63 -4.92
N VAL A 61 12.17 12.30 -4.87
CA VAL A 61 13.36 11.45 -5.00
C VAL A 61 13.64 11.01 -6.45
N ARG A 62 12.89 11.53 -7.42
CA ARG A 62 12.99 11.24 -8.87
C ARG A 62 12.77 9.77 -9.21
N CYS A 63 11.89 9.10 -8.46
CA CYS A 63 11.58 7.68 -8.62
C CYS A 63 10.09 7.44 -8.94
N TRP A 64 9.40 8.43 -9.51
CA TRP A 64 8.05 8.22 -10.02
C TRP A 64 8.11 7.54 -11.39
N PRO A 65 7.40 6.40 -11.60
CA PRO A 65 7.39 5.71 -12.87
C PRO A 65 6.73 6.54 -14.00
N ASP A 66 6.99 6.15 -15.23
CA ASP A 66 6.33 6.73 -16.40
C ASP A 66 4.84 6.40 -16.46
N ALA A 67 4.12 7.00 -17.41
CA ALA A 67 2.67 6.85 -17.53
C ALA A 67 2.21 5.43 -17.88
N MET A 68 3.08 4.60 -18.44
CA MET A 68 2.77 3.18 -18.73
C MET A 68 2.78 2.34 -17.45
N HIS A 69 3.59 2.70 -16.47
CA HIS A 69 3.74 2.01 -15.20
C HIS A 69 3.07 2.72 -14.01
N ALA A 70 2.46 3.90 -14.26
CA ALA A 70 1.71 4.66 -13.26
C ALA A 70 0.43 5.23 -13.90
N THR A 71 -0.61 4.39 -14.00
CA THR A 71 -1.88 4.74 -14.65
C THR A 71 -2.72 5.64 -13.75
N GLU A 72 -3.15 6.78 -14.25
CA GLU A 72 -4.06 7.69 -13.57
C GLU A 72 -5.46 7.08 -13.41
N VAL A 73 -6.06 7.27 -12.23
CA VAL A 73 -7.45 6.93 -11.98
C VAL A 73 -8.26 8.24 -11.96
N THR A 74 -9.02 8.48 -13.00
CA THR A 74 -9.85 9.70 -13.13
C THR A 74 -11.25 9.52 -12.58
N ALA A 75 -11.70 8.27 -12.43
CA ALA A 75 -12.98 7.93 -11.81
C ALA A 75 -12.87 6.64 -10.99
N MET A 76 -13.71 6.52 -9.97
CA MET A 76 -13.88 5.30 -9.18
C MET A 76 -15.35 4.97 -9.06
N GLN A 77 -15.70 3.72 -9.34
CA GLN A 77 -17.06 3.18 -9.24
C GLN A 77 -17.08 2.09 -8.17
N VAL A 78 -17.93 2.24 -7.18
CA VAL A 78 -18.11 1.26 -6.10
C VAL A 78 -19.57 0.81 -6.12
N LYS A 79 -19.79 -0.49 -6.32
CA LYS A 79 -21.12 -1.10 -6.38
C LYS A 79 -21.35 -2.05 -5.20
N GLY A 80 -22.50 -1.96 -4.58
CA GLY A 80 -22.96 -2.86 -3.52
C GLY A 80 -23.94 -3.91 -4.03
N ASP A 81 -24.34 -4.85 -3.15
CA ASP A 81 -25.14 -6.04 -3.46
C ASP A 81 -26.48 -5.77 -4.17
N ASP A 82 -27.23 -4.72 -3.78
CA ASP A 82 -28.61 -4.47 -4.21
C ASP A 82 -28.76 -3.13 -4.94
N GLY A 83 -27.80 -2.80 -5.80
CA GLY A 83 -27.86 -1.59 -6.64
C GLY A 83 -27.45 -0.29 -5.94
N GLY A 84 -26.86 -0.37 -4.74
CA GLY A 84 -26.15 0.77 -4.15
C GLY A 84 -24.91 1.08 -4.98
N GLU A 85 -24.73 2.35 -5.39
CA GLU A 85 -23.58 2.78 -6.17
C GLU A 85 -23.04 4.09 -5.63
N VAL A 86 -21.71 4.20 -5.56
CA VAL A 86 -20.99 5.44 -5.22
C VAL A 86 -19.95 5.70 -6.30
N ASN A 87 -20.00 6.89 -6.89
CA ASN A 87 -19.13 7.30 -7.97
C ASN A 87 -18.28 8.50 -7.54
N PHE A 88 -16.97 8.42 -7.73
CA PHE A 88 -16.05 9.53 -7.55
C PHE A 88 -15.47 9.92 -8.90
N SER A 89 -15.29 11.22 -9.13
CA SER A 89 -14.67 11.76 -10.32
C SER A 89 -13.63 12.80 -9.96
N ALA A 90 -12.45 12.71 -10.56
CA ALA A 90 -11.38 13.69 -10.42
C ALA A 90 -11.85 15.09 -10.86
N ALA A 91 -12.64 15.15 -11.93
CA ALA A 91 -13.19 16.41 -12.45
C ALA A 91 -14.10 17.10 -11.43
N SER A 92 -14.94 16.34 -10.69
CA SER A 92 -15.84 16.93 -9.66
C SER A 92 -15.07 17.47 -8.45
N LEU A 93 -13.84 16.97 -8.22
CA LEU A 93 -12.97 17.39 -7.12
C LEU A 93 -11.93 18.43 -7.56
N ALA A 94 -11.93 18.80 -8.83
CA ALA A 94 -10.95 19.70 -9.46
C ALA A 94 -9.49 19.27 -9.24
N VAL A 95 -9.24 17.94 -9.36
CA VAL A 95 -7.91 17.33 -9.26
C VAL A 95 -7.57 16.59 -10.56
N PRO A 96 -6.29 16.37 -10.89
CA PRO A 96 -5.89 15.66 -12.12
C PRO A 96 -6.29 14.19 -12.09
N ALA A 97 -6.16 13.54 -10.93
CA ALA A 97 -6.53 12.14 -10.72
C ALA A 97 -6.92 11.92 -9.25
N LEU A 98 -7.71 10.89 -8.99
CA LEU A 98 -8.06 10.44 -7.64
C LEU A 98 -6.90 9.69 -6.97
N THR A 99 -6.20 8.88 -7.77
CA THR A 99 -5.06 8.06 -7.36
C THR A 99 -4.33 7.60 -8.63
N TRP A 100 -3.19 6.94 -8.47
CA TRP A 100 -2.43 6.32 -9.56
C TRP A 100 -2.21 4.85 -9.25
N ILE A 101 -2.51 3.97 -10.21
CA ILE A 101 -2.16 2.55 -10.07
C ILE A 101 -0.75 2.36 -10.58
N VAL A 102 0.14 2.00 -9.67
CA VAL A 102 1.57 1.88 -9.94
C VAL A 102 1.97 0.42 -10.00
N ASP A 103 2.68 0.06 -11.06
CA ASP A 103 3.33 -1.23 -11.24
C ASP A 103 4.49 -1.36 -10.24
N VAL A 104 4.38 -2.29 -9.30
CA VAL A 104 5.36 -2.47 -8.21
C VAL A 104 6.75 -2.84 -8.74
N PRO A 105 6.93 -3.81 -9.64
CA PRO A 105 8.22 -4.13 -10.22
C PRO A 105 8.95 -2.93 -10.84
N ALA A 106 8.23 -2.09 -11.59
CA ALA A 106 8.79 -0.90 -12.22
C ALA A 106 9.26 0.13 -11.17
N LEU A 107 8.43 0.39 -10.16
CA LEU A 107 8.80 1.29 -9.07
C LEU A 107 10.00 0.76 -8.25
N GLU A 108 10.02 -0.53 -7.92
CA GLU A 108 11.14 -1.14 -7.20
C GLU A 108 12.44 -1.10 -8.01
N ALA A 109 12.37 -1.27 -9.34
CA ALA A 109 13.53 -1.17 -10.22
C ALA A 109 14.10 0.25 -10.21
N GLN A 110 13.25 1.27 -10.37
CA GLN A 110 13.69 2.67 -10.34
C GLN A 110 14.31 3.07 -9.00
N LEU A 111 13.71 2.64 -7.89
CA LEU A 111 14.25 2.91 -6.54
C LEU A 111 15.61 2.24 -6.33
N ARG A 112 15.77 0.99 -6.75
CA ARG A 112 17.06 0.27 -6.68
C ARG A 112 18.15 0.97 -7.51
N ASP A 113 17.80 1.38 -8.73
CA ASP A 113 18.76 2.08 -9.59
C ASP A 113 19.12 3.44 -9.01
N ALA A 114 18.15 4.22 -8.51
CA ALA A 114 18.43 5.50 -7.88
C ALA A 114 19.39 5.40 -6.69
N VAL A 115 19.23 4.37 -5.84
CA VAL A 115 20.10 4.13 -4.68
C VAL A 115 21.54 3.85 -5.10
N ARG A 116 21.78 3.11 -6.19
CA ARG A 116 23.13 2.77 -6.67
C ARG A 116 23.97 3.99 -7.02
N PHE A 117 23.34 5.11 -7.39
CA PHE A 117 24.04 6.33 -7.77
C PHE A 117 24.20 7.34 -6.61
N GLN A 118 23.82 6.95 -5.38
CA GLN A 118 23.93 7.83 -4.21
C GLN A 118 25.20 7.52 -3.40
N SER A 119 26.15 8.46 -3.40
CA SER A 119 27.42 8.30 -2.69
C SER A 119 27.31 8.21 -1.17
N HIS A 120 26.20 8.65 -0.59
CA HIS A 120 25.92 8.57 0.84
C HIS A 120 25.21 7.28 1.27
N ILE A 121 24.86 6.41 0.32
CA ILE A 121 24.20 5.13 0.59
C ILE A 121 25.17 4.00 0.26
N GLU A 122 25.42 3.17 1.26
CA GLU A 122 26.20 1.92 1.12
C GLU A 122 25.22 0.74 1.14
N LEU A 123 25.22 -0.08 0.10
CA LEU A 123 24.48 -1.33 0.08
C LEU A 123 25.21 -2.36 0.93
N LEU A 124 24.50 -3.02 1.82
CA LEU A 124 25.03 -3.96 2.80
C LEU A 124 24.39 -5.33 2.63
N ASP A 125 25.21 -6.39 2.69
CA ASP A 125 24.73 -7.77 2.72
C ASP A 125 24.19 -8.17 4.11
N ALA A 126 24.69 -7.50 5.16
CA ALA A 126 24.29 -7.74 6.55
C ALA A 126 24.24 -6.42 7.35
N PRO A 127 23.41 -6.37 8.41
CA PRO A 127 23.30 -5.18 9.26
C PRO A 127 24.66 -4.83 9.90
N ARG A 128 24.95 -3.53 9.98
CA ARG A 128 26.10 -3.00 10.71
C ARG A 128 25.67 -2.03 11.80
N PRO A 129 26.47 -1.87 12.88
CA PRO A 129 26.20 -0.89 13.91
C PRO A 129 26.07 0.53 13.34
N ALA A 130 25.06 1.25 13.78
CA ALA A 130 24.76 2.63 13.39
C ALA A 130 24.20 3.40 14.58
N THR A 131 24.19 4.74 14.50
CA THR A 131 23.57 5.57 15.54
C THR A 131 22.08 5.29 15.67
N LEU A 132 21.37 5.06 14.55
CA LEU A 132 19.96 4.67 14.50
C LEU A 132 19.78 3.49 13.53
N THR A 133 19.00 2.49 13.94
CA THR A 133 18.52 1.43 13.03
C THR A 133 17.07 1.69 12.67
N VAL A 134 16.72 1.73 11.38
CA VAL A 134 15.34 1.81 10.91
C VAL A 134 14.95 0.51 10.23
N VAL A 135 13.88 -0.12 10.71
CA VAL A 135 13.41 -1.43 10.23
C VAL A 135 12.26 -1.24 9.27
N CYS A 136 12.50 -1.61 8.00
CA CYS A 136 11.55 -1.55 6.87
C CYS A 136 11.39 -2.94 6.22
N GLU A 137 11.53 -4.02 6.98
CA GLU A 137 11.58 -5.42 6.50
C GLU A 137 10.21 -5.99 6.11
N GLY A 138 9.15 -5.19 6.22
CA GLY A 138 7.80 -5.65 5.93
C GLY A 138 7.19 -6.49 7.07
N ARG A 139 6.11 -7.18 6.74
CA ARG A 139 5.26 -7.89 7.71
C ARG A 139 6.00 -8.98 8.52
N LEU A 140 6.89 -9.72 7.87
CA LEU A 140 7.64 -10.83 8.47
C LEU A 140 9.02 -10.36 8.98
N SER A 141 9.06 -9.21 9.64
CA SER A 141 10.31 -8.62 10.14
C SER A 141 10.94 -9.46 11.26
N ALA A 142 12.06 -10.11 10.97
CA ALA A 142 12.86 -10.83 11.95
C ALA A 142 13.52 -9.87 12.95
N THR A 143 13.92 -8.67 12.50
CA THR A 143 14.50 -7.64 13.38
C THR A 143 13.50 -7.14 14.43
N ARG A 144 12.23 -7.01 14.07
CA ARG A 144 11.19 -6.64 15.04
C ARG A 144 11.12 -7.67 16.16
N GLU A 145 11.15 -8.96 15.81
CA GLU A 145 11.17 -10.07 16.78
C GLU A 145 12.46 -10.06 17.61
N GLU A 146 13.62 -9.86 16.97
CA GLU A 146 14.92 -9.71 17.64
C GLU A 146 14.90 -8.59 18.70
N PHE A 147 14.19 -7.50 18.43
CA PHE A 147 14.04 -6.38 19.38
C PHE A 147 12.96 -6.62 20.43
N GLY A 148 12.35 -7.79 20.49
CA GLY A 148 11.32 -8.16 21.46
C GLY A 148 10.08 -7.26 21.38
N VAL A 149 9.65 -6.93 20.15
CA VAL A 149 8.47 -6.11 19.92
C VAL A 149 7.29 -7.01 19.55
N ASP A 150 6.26 -6.99 20.39
CA ASP A 150 5.03 -7.72 20.11
C ASP A 150 4.34 -7.15 18.87
N PHE A 151 3.81 -8.04 18.04
CA PHE A 151 3.06 -7.70 16.83
C PHE A 151 1.69 -8.37 16.89
N THR A 152 0.70 -7.60 17.31
CA THR A 152 -0.67 -8.09 17.43
C THR A 152 -1.34 -8.11 16.07
N ALA A 153 -1.67 -9.30 15.59
CA ALA A 153 -2.34 -9.49 14.31
C ALA A 153 -3.78 -9.98 14.50
N THR A 154 -4.72 -9.36 13.81
CA THR A 154 -6.10 -9.81 13.68
C THR A 154 -6.30 -10.33 12.27
N ARG A 155 -6.48 -11.65 12.12
CA ARG A 155 -6.74 -12.30 10.84
C ARG A 155 -8.22 -12.19 10.48
N TYR A 156 -8.48 -11.90 9.22
CA TYR A 156 -9.81 -11.99 8.62
C TYR A 156 -9.99 -13.38 7.96
N PRO A 157 -11.20 -13.97 7.92
CA PRO A 157 -11.44 -15.27 7.30
C PRO A 157 -11.51 -15.17 5.76
N GLN A 158 -10.59 -14.42 5.16
CA GLN A 158 -10.53 -14.11 3.74
C GLN A 158 -9.09 -14.06 3.24
N HIS A 159 -8.90 -14.36 1.94
CA HIS A 159 -7.66 -14.10 1.21
C HIS A 159 -7.90 -13.09 0.09
N ALA A 160 -6.91 -12.26 -0.18
CA ALA A 160 -6.85 -11.47 -1.40
C ALA A 160 -6.14 -12.28 -2.48
N ILE A 161 -6.84 -12.60 -3.57
CA ILE A 161 -6.28 -13.20 -4.78
C ILE A 161 -5.99 -12.06 -5.75
N ALA A 162 -4.73 -11.92 -6.18
CA ALA A 162 -4.33 -10.94 -7.16
C ALA A 162 -3.87 -11.62 -8.46
N ALA A 163 -4.23 -11.00 -9.58
CA ALA A 163 -3.82 -11.40 -10.92
C ALA A 163 -3.85 -10.19 -11.87
N ARG A 164 -3.25 -10.35 -13.04
CA ARG A 164 -3.40 -9.39 -14.14
C ARG A 164 -4.27 -9.99 -15.22
N LEU A 165 -5.20 -9.21 -15.74
CA LEU A 165 -6.15 -9.59 -16.77
C LEU A 165 -6.04 -8.65 -17.96
N SER A 166 -6.06 -9.19 -19.18
CA SER A 166 -6.34 -8.40 -20.38
C SER A 166 -7.85 -8.29 -20.58
N CYS A 167 -8.29 -7.18 -21.15
CA CYS A 167 -9.71 -6.83 -21.32
C CYS A 167 -10.03 -6.56 -22.77
N GLU A 168 -11.21 -6.98 -23.24
CA GLU A 168 -11.71 -6.66 -24.56
C GLU A 168 -11.96 -5.16 -24.75
N LYS A 169 -12.46 -4.48 -23.71
CA LYS A 169 -12.73 -3.06 -23.71
C LYS A 169 -11.69 -2.31 -22.84
N PRO A 170 -11.28 -1.10 -23.25
CA PRO A 170 -10.37 -0.30 -22.44
C PRO A 170 -10.98 0.05 -21.08
N HIS A 171 -10.15 0.10 -20.03
CA HIS A 171 -10.58 0.42 -18.67
C HIS A 171 -11.00 1.89 -18.48
N ALA A 172 -10.69 2.78 -19.44
CA ALA A 172 -11.03 4.21 -19.44
C ALA A 172 -10.57 4.96 -18.17
N GLN A 173 -9.46 4.55 -17.55
CA GLN A 173 -8.91 5.12 -16.31
C GLN A 173 -9.87 5.06 -15.11
N VAL A 174 -10.80 4.10 -15.09
CA VAL A 174 -11.78 3.90 -14.05
C VAL A 174 -11.38 2.72 -13.16
N ALA A 175 -11.13 2.98 -11.88
CA ALA A 175 -11.05 1.93 -10.87
C ALA A 175 -12.46 1.47 -10.49
N ARG A 176 -12.67 0.16 -10.40
CA ARG A 176 -13.99 -0.42 -10.13
C ARG A 176 -13.91 -1.38 -8.97
N GLN A 177 -14.94 -1.39 -8.13
CA GLN A 177 -15.05 -2.29 -7.00
C GLN A 177 -16.49 -2.76 -6.83
N TRP A 178 -16.65 -4.08 -6.63
CA TRP A 178 -17.95 -4.71 -6.37
C TRP A 178 -17.89 -5.41 -5.02
N PHE A 179 -18.95 -5.19 -4.24
CA PHE A 179 -19.24 -5.92 -3.02
C PHE A 179 -20.40 -6.86 -3.31
N LYS A 180 -20.17 -8.17 -3.35
CA LYS A 180 -21.19 -9.19 -3.61
C LYS A 180 -21.13 -10.28 -2.53
N GLY A 181 -22.01 -10.20 -1.54
CA GLY A 181 -21.98 -11.10 -0.40
C GLY A 181 -20.66 -10.98 0.38
N ASP A 182 -19.93 -12.10 0.46
CA ASP A 182 -18.63 -12.17 1.12
C ASP A 182 -17.45 -11.88 0.17
N ASP A 183 -17.72 -11.68 -1.13
CA ASP A 183 -16.70 -11.39 -2.14
C ASP A 183 -16.56 -9.87 -2.35
N ILE A 184 -15.31 -9.43 -2.46
CA ILE A 184 -14.98 -8.06 -2.86
C ILE A 184 -14.05 -8.14 -4.05
N LEU A 185 -14.53 -7.74 -5.23
CA LEU A 185 -13.74 -7.70 -6.45
C LEU A 185 -13.33 -6.27 -6.78
N ALA A 186 -12.08 -6.04 -7.11
CA ALA A 186 -11.57 -4.75 -7.56
C ALA A 186 -10.79 -4.86 -8.86
N PHE A 187 -11.00 -3.92 -9.78
CA PHE A 187 -10.21 -3.71 -10.98
C PHE A 187 -9.44 -2.41 -10.89
N LEU A 188 -8.12 -2.52 -11.07
CA LEU A 188 -7.16 -1.43 -11.03
C LEU A 188 -6.62 -1.21 -12.44
N PRO A 189 -6.86 -0.06 -13.10
CA PRO A 189 -6.41 0.20 -14.46
C PRO A 189 -4.88 0.17 -14.57
N LEU A 190 -4.35 -0.53 -15.58
CA LEU A 190 -2.92 -0.66 -15.87
C LEU A 190 -2.58 -0.20 -17.29
N ASP A 191 -1.29 -0.11 -17.61
CA ASP A 191 -0.73 0.15 -18.94
C ASP A 191 -1.16 1.49 -19.56
N GLY A 192 -1.27 2.52 -18.70
CA GLY A 192 -1.52 3.89 -19.13
C GLY A 192 -2.98 4.20 -19.47
N PRO A 193 -3.28 5.38 -20.03
CA PRO A 193 -4.65 5.88 -20.17
C PRO A 193 -5.53 5.12 -21.16
N LEU A 194 -4.93 4.47 -22.14
CA LEU A 194 -5.62 3.69 -23.16
C LEU A 194 -5.45 2.17 -22.97
N GLY A 195 -4.93 1.76 -21.81
CA GLY A 195 -4.65 0.36 -21.51
C GLY A 195 -5.89 -0.52 -21.54
N GLN A 196 -5.68 -1.76 -21.96
CA GLN A 196 -6.66 -2.86 -22.00
C GLN A 196 -6.28 -3.96 -21.01
N SER A 197 -5.60 -3.61 -19.93
CA SER A 197 -5.29 -4.53 -18.84
C SER A 197 -5.63 -3.94 -17.47
N VAL A 198 -5.95 -4.82 -16.55
CA VAL A 198 -6.25 -4.45 -15.17
C VAL A 198 -5.52 -5.36 -14.19
N GLY A 199 -5.06 -4.79 -13.09
CA GLY A 199 -4.79 -5.54 -11.89
C GLY A 199 -6.11 -5.92 -11.24
N MET A 200 -6.34 -7.21 -11.06
CA MET A 200 -7.49 -7.71 -10.32
C MET A 200 -7.09 -8.04 -8.89
N VAL A 201 -7.90 -7.62 -7.93
CA VAL A 201 -7.82 -8.05 -6.53
C VAL A 201 -9.19 -8.58 -6.13
N TRP A 202 -9.24 -9.85 -5.77
CA TRP A 202 -10.45 -10.52 -5.32
C TRP A 202 -10.29 -11.00 -3.88
N SER A 203 -10.96 -10.35 -2.95
CA SER A 203 -11.06 -10.84 -1.57
C SER A 203 -12.17 -11.88 -1.49
N ALA A 204 -11.79 -13.13 -1.24
CA ALA A 204 -12.68 -14.27 -1.17
C ALA A 204 -12.55 -14.99 0.18
N PRO A 205 -13.61 -15.70 0.68
CA PRO A 205 -13.54 -16.49 1.88
C PRO A 205 -12.44 -17.56 1.85
N ASP A 206 -11.82 -17.85 3.00
CA ASP A 206 -10.76 -18.85 3.14
C ASP A 206 -11.14 -20.21 2.54
N ALA A 207 -12.38 -20.63 2.73
CA ALA A 207 -12.88 -21.93 2.24
C ALA A 207 -12.93 -22.00 0.70
N ARG A 208 -13.09 -20.87 0.00
CA ARG A 208 -13.23 -20.80 -1.46
C ARG A 208 -11.89 -20.55 -2.16
N THR A 209 -10.91 -20.00 -1.45
CA THR A 209 -9.62 -19.60 -2.02
C THR A 209 -8.87 -20.73 -2.74
N PRO A 210 -8.76 -21.97 -2.21
CA PRO A 210 -8.06 -23.04 -2.91
C PRO A 210 -8.70 -23.38 -4.26
N GLU A 211 -10.03 -23.48 -4.32
CA GLU A 211 -10.77 -23.72 -5.57
C GLU A 211 -10.47 -22.65 -6.61
N LEU A 212 -10.51 -21.37 -6.23
CA LEU A 212 -10.23 -20.26 -7.14
C LEU A 212 -8.77 -20.23 -7.64
N LEU A 213 -7.83 -20.73 -6.86
CA LEU A 213 -6.42 -20.82 -7.27
C LEU A 213 -6.15 -22.00 -8.22
N GLU A 214 -6.84 -23.11 -8.05
CA GLU A 214 -6.68 -24.32 -8.88
C GLU A 214 -7.57 -24.32 -10.11
N MET A 215 -8.61 -23.49 -10.16
CA MET A 215 -9.58 -23.40 -11.25
C MET A 215 -8.90 -23.17 -12.60
N ASP A 216 -9.46 -23.70 -13.67
CA ASP A 216 -9.00 -23.38 -15.03
C ASP A 216 -9.02 -21.87 -15.31
N ALA A 217 -8.13 -21.40 -16.16
CA ALA A 217 -8.01 -19.97 -16.46
C ALA A 217 -9.26 -19.38 -17.12
N GLN A 218 -9.94 -20.16 -17.95
CA GLN A 218 -11.17 -19.74 -18.63
C GLN A 218 -12.31 -19.63 -17.63
N ASP A 219 -12.55 -20.68 -16.83
CA ASP A 219 -13.62 -20.73 -15.82
C ASP A 219 -13.44 -19.61 -14.78
N PHE A 220 -12.18 -19.35 -14.39
CA PHE A 220 -11.85 -18.24 -13.49
C PHE A 220 -12.22 -16.88 -14.10
N CYS A 221 -11.87 -16.66 -15.38
CA CYS A 221 -12.22 -15.41 -16.06
C CYS A 221 -13.73 -15.27 -16.22
N GLU A 222 -14.47 -16.33 -16.51
CA GLU A 222 -15.94 -16.32 -16.61
C GLU A 222 -16.58 -15.93 -15.26
N GLN A 223 -16.08 -16.44 -14.13
CA GLN A 223 -16.56 -16.00 -12.82
C GLN A 223 -16.25 -14.52 -12.54
N VAL A 224 -15.06 -14.05 -12.92
CA VAL A 224 -14.70 -12.64 -12.79
C VAL A 224 -15.57 -11.75 -13.69
N GLU A 225 -15.89 -12.18 -14.91
CA GLU A 225 -16.79 -11.50 -15.84
C GLU A 225 -18.21 -11.38 -15.22
N GLU A 226 -18.73 -12.45 -14.63
CA GLU A 226 -20.04 -12.45 -13.96
C GLU A 226 -20.08 -11.51 -12.75
N LEU A 227 -19.06 -11.57 -11.87
CA LEU A 227 -18.95 -10.69 -10.70
C LEU A 227 -18.81 -9.22 -11.11
N SER A 228 -18.10 -8.93 -12.19
CA SER A 228 -17.87 -7.57 -12.71
C SER A 228 -18.96 -7.11 -13.67
N GLU A 229 -20.04 -7.89 -13.85
CA GLU A 229 -21.17 -7.57 -14.74
C GLU A 229 -20.74 -7.34 -16.21
N GLY A 230 -19.67 -7.99 -16.64
CA GLY A 230 -19.15 -7.90 -18.00
C GLY A 230 -18.70 -6.49 -18.43
N CYS A 231 -18.40 -5.61 -17.48
CA CYS A 231 -18.13 -4.18 -17.75
C CYS A 231 -16.95 -3.94 -18.71
N LEU A 232 -15.96 -4.84 -18.73
CA LEU A 232 -14.77 -4.76 -19.58
C LEU A 232 -14.79 -5.75 -20.75
N GLY A 233 -15.94 -6.39 -21.01
CA GLY A 233 -16.09 -7.43 -22.05
C GLY A 233 -15.39 -8.72 -21.63
N LYS A 234 -14.86 -9.46 -22.61
CA LYS A 234 -14.12 -10.69 -22.37
C LYS A 234 -12.81 -10.41 -21.66
N LEU A 235 -12.48 -11.27 -20.69
CA LEU A 235 -11.26 -11.20 -19.91
C LEU A 235 -10.37 -12.40 -20.19
N ALA A 236 -9.06 -12.21 -20.15
CA ALA A 236 -8.10 -13.31 -20.20
C ALA A 236 -7.00 -13.11 -19.16
N LEU A 237 -6.62 -14.19 -18.50
CA LEU A 237 -5.55 -14.19 -17.50
C LEU A 237 -4.18 -14.04 -18.18
N ILE A 238 -3.41 -13.01 -17.82
CA ILE A 238 -2.07 -12.72 -18.37
C ILE A 238 -0.96 -12.84 -17.31
N SER A 239 -1.29 -13.35 -16.12
CA SER A 239 -0.33 -13.61 -15.05
C SER A 239 -0.77 -14.82 -14.22
N PRO A 240 0.12 -15.40 -13.40
CA PRO A 240 -0.30 -16.32 -12.35
C PRO A 240 -1.23 -15.63 -11.35
N ARG A 241 -2.04 -16.42 -10.64
CA ARG A 241 -2.85 -15.99 -9.49
C ARG A 241 -2.02 -16.14 -8.22
N LYS A 242 -1.95 -15.11 -7.39
CA LYS A 242 -1.28 -15.14 -6.09
C LYS A 242 -2.26 -14.76 -4.99
N ALA A 243 -2.19 -15.45 -3.85
CA ALA A 243 -3.07 -15.20 -2.73
C ALA A 243 -2.32 -14.86 -1.45
N TRP A 244 -2.89 -13.95 -0.67
CA TRP A 244 -2.40 -13.56 0.65
C TRP A 244 -3.54 -13.53 1.65
N ALA A 245 -3.33 -14.10 2.84
CA ALA A 245 -4.27 -13.99 3.93
C ALA A 245 -4.46 -12.52 4.34
N LEU A 246 -5.72 -12.09 4.48
CA LEU A 246 -6.05 -10.76 4.93
C LEU A 246 -5.91 -10.66 6.44
N GLN A 247 -5.19 -9.63 6.89
CA GLN A 247 -5.03 -9.34 8.31
C GLN A 247 -4.76 -7.85 8.53
N SER A 248 -5.13 -7.34 9.69
CA SER A 248 -4.55 -6.12 10.25
C SER A 248 -3.57 -6.49 11.34
N ALA A 249 -2.53 -5.69 11.52
CA ALA A 249 -1.55 -5.94 12.58
C ALA A 249 -0.85 -4.64 12.99
N GLN A 250 -0.45 -4.57 14.27
CA GLN A 250 0.25 -3.40 14.79
C GLN A 250 1.31 -3.80 15.81
N ALA A 251 2.49 -3.18 15.70
CA ALA A 251 3.55 -3.30 16.69
C ALA A 251 3.18 -2.57 18.00
N SER A 252 3.48 -3.18 19.14
CA SER A 252 3.21 -2.61 20.47
C SER A 252 3.97 -1.29 20.71
N ARG A 253 5.14 -1.15 20.09
CA ARG A 253 5.97 0.07 20.10
C ARG A 253 6.71 0.19 18.78
N TRP A 254 6.91 1.43 18.32
CA TRP A 254 7.55 1.69 17.03
C TRP A 254 8.97 2.25 17.15
N ILE A 255 9.39 2.52 18.36
CA ILE A 255 10.73 2.99 18.70
C ILE A 255 11.25 2.30 19.95
N GLY A 256 12.55 2.25 20.11
CA GLY A 256 13.14 1.71 21.32
C GLY A 256 14.66 1.71 21.28
N VAL A 257 15.23 1.02 22.27
CA VAL A 257 16.66 0.72 22.35
C VAL A 257 16.82 -0.79 22.57
N ALA A 258 17.68 -1.40 21.80
CA ALA A 258 18.07 -2.79 21.96
C ALA A 258 19.59 -2.89 21.82
N ASN A 259 20.24 -3.61 22.72
CA ASN A 259 21.70 -3.78 22.74
C ASN A 259 22.49 -2.45 22.65
N GLY A 260 21.98 -1.39 23.28
CA GLY A 260 22.58 -0.05 23.27
C GLY A 260 22.36 0.74 21.97
N GLN A 261 21.63 0.20 20.99
CA GLN A 261 21.31 0.87 19.73
C GLN A 261 19.86 1.32 19.70
N SER A 262 19.63 2.57 19.29
CA SER A 262 18.29 3.09 19.08
C SER A 262 17.71 2.55 17.76
N TRP A 263 16.40 2.26 17.76
CA TRP A 263 15.73 1.77 16.57
C TRP A 263 14.34 2.41 16.39
N ALA A 264 13.87 2.39 15.15
CA ALA A 264 12.51 2.75 14.75
C ALA A 264 11.96 1.74 13.74
N LEU A 265 10.65 1.48 13.75
CA LEU A 265 9.95 0.67 12.76
C LEU A 265 9.22 1.58 11.77
N ALA A 266 9.13 1.18 10.49
CA ALA A 266 8.36 1.86 9.46
C ALA A 266 7.72 0.88 8.47
N GLY A 267 6.59 1.27 7.88
CA GLY A 267 5.82 0.44 6.97
C GLY A 267 5.26 -0.81 7.62
N ASP A 268 5.14 -1.89 6.86
CA ASP A 268 4.53 -3.15 7.34
C ASP A 268 5.29 -3.80 8.51
N ALA A 269 6.50 -3.36 8.83
CA ALA A 269 7.20 -3.77 10.05
C ALA A 269 6.58 -3.15 11.31
N ALA A 270 5.97 -1.98 11.20
CA ALA A 270 5.29 -1.28 12.28
C ALA A 270 3.79 -1.56 12.31
N HIS A 271 3.16 -1.60 11.16
CA HIS A 271 1.70 -1.76 11.02
C HIS A 271 1.31 -2.37 9.68
N ASN A 272 0.22 -3.10 9.69
CA ASN A 272 -0.44 -3.60 8.50
C ASN A 272 -1.94 -3.33 8.63
N VAL A 273 -2.51 -2.56 7.73
CA VAL A 273 -3.94 -2.23 7.74
C VAL A 273 -4.71 -3.09 6.76
N HIS A 274 -6.02 -3.23 6.94
CA HIS A 274 -6.88 -3.98 6.02
C HIS A 274 -6.76 -3.42 4.59
N PRO A 275 -6.52 -4.26 3.57
CA PRO A 275 -6.20 -3.81 2.20
C PRO A 275 -7.40 -3.30 1.38
N LEU A 276 -8.59 -3.11 1.97
CA LEU A 276 -9.81 -2.67 1.27
C LEU A 276 -9.63 -1.47 0.33
N ALA A 277 -8.68 -0.59 0.60
CA ALA A 277 -8.43 0.59 -0.21
C ALA A 277 -6.97 0.70 -0.72
N GLY A 278 -6.17 -0.36 -0.63
CA GLY A 278 -4.76 -0.33 -1.07
C GLY A 278 -3.88 0.68 -0.30
N GLN A 279 -4.26 1.04 0.93
CA GLN A 279 -3.60 2.12 1.70
C GLN A 279 -2.28 1.72 2.36
N GLY A 280 -1.94 0.43 2.45
CA GLY A 280 -0.76 -0.04 3.19
C GLY A 280 0.54 0.66 2.75
N LEU A 281 0.81 0.70 1.44
CA LEU A 281 2.01 1.36 0.93
C LEU A 281 1.98 2.88 1.13
N ASN A 282 0.83 3.54 0.99
CA ASN A 282 0.69 4.98 1.26
C ASN A 282 1.04 5.32 2.71
N LEU A 283 0.59 4.51 3.65
CA LEU A 283 0.93 4.68 5.07
C LEU A 283 2.42 4.45 5.33
N GLY A 284 3.02 3.42 4.73
CA GLY A 284 4.46 3.16 4.84
C GLY A 284 5.32 4.27 4.23
N LEU A 285 4.90 4.85 3.11
CA LEU A 285 5.55 6.02 2.51
C LEU A 285 5.39 7.27 3.39
N SER A 286 4.21 7.44 4.01
CA SER A 286 4.00 8.52 4.98
C SER A 286 4.86 8.36 6.24
N ASP A 287 5.14 7.12 6.68
CA ASP A 287 6.05 6.88 7.82
C ASP A 287 7.43 7.42 7.51
N VAL A 288 7.98 7.05 6.35
CA VAL A 288 9.35 7.45 6.01
C VAL A 288 9.44 8.93 5.64
N ALA A 289 8.38 9.51 5.11
CA ALA A 289 8.30 10.96 4.91
C ALA A 289 8.35 11.72 6.24
N GLU A 290 7.53 11.32 7.22
CA GLU A 290 7.50 11.95 8.55
C GLU A 290 8.83 11.76 9.30
N LEU A 291 9.41 10.55 9.26
CA LEU A 291 10.71 10.29 9.89
C LEU A 291 11.81 11.14 9.25
N ALA A 292 11.85 11.20 7.93
CA ALA A 292 12.83 12.00 7.20
C ALA A 292 12.67 13.49 7.50
N ASP A 293 11.45 14.04 7.53
CA ASP A 293 11.19 15.44 7.87
C ASP A 293 11.63 15.78 9.30
N ILE A 294 11.30 14.91 10.27
CA ILE A 294 11.74 15.09 11.66
C ILE A 294 13.25 15.10 11.78
N LEU A 295 13.94 14.21 11.06
CA LEU A 295 15.40 14.16 11.06
C LEU A 295 16.03 15.31 10.29
N HIS A 296 15.42 15.77 9.21
CA HIS A 296 15.85 16.93 8.43
C HIS A 296 15.74 18.24 9.23
N THR A 297 14.62 18.44 9.91
CA THR A 297 14.33 19.67 10.67
C THR A 297 14.92 19.69 12.08
N ARG A 298 15.68 18.65 12.47
CA ARG A 298 16.31 18.60 13.79
C ARG A 298 17.35 19.71 13.98
N ALA A 299 17.46 20.20 15.19
CA ALA A 299 18.56 21.10 15.56
C ALA A 299 19.91 20.39 15.35
N TYR A 300 20.92 21.09 14.82
CA TYR A 300 22.21 20.52 14.39
C TYR A 300 22.96 19.75 15.49
N TRP A 301 22.76 20.11 16.78
CA TRP A 301 23.38 19.40 17.92
C TRP A 301 22.64 18.14 18.35
N ARG A 302 21.43 17.88 17.81
CA ARG A 302 20.68 16.67 18.16
C ARG A 302 21.13 15.50 17.29
N PRO A 303 21.49 14.36 17.89
CA PRO A 303 21.79 13.17 17.10
C PRO A 303 20.52 12.58 16.47
N VAL A 304 20.71 11.76 15.44
CA VAL A 304 19.58 11.11 14.72
C VAL A 304 18.78 10.14 15.61
N ASN A 305 19.37 9.67 16.70
CA ASN A 305 18.72 8.79 17.69
C ASN A 305 18.14 9.53 18.91
N ASP A 306 17.97 10.87 18.84
CA ASP A 306 17.34 11.61 19.93
C ASP A 306 15.94 11.06 20.19
N VAL A 307 15.73 10.56 21.40
CA VAL A 307 14.49 9.89 21.81
C VAL A 307 13.26 10.79 21.73
N LYS A 308 13.42 12.12 21.87
CA LYS A 308 12.30 13.06 21.74
C LYS A 308 11.84 13.18 20.28
N LEU A 309 12.77 13.12 19.33
CA LEU A 309 12.48 13.11 17.90
C LEU A 309 11.76 11.81 17.51
N LEU A 310 12.29 10.67 17.95
CA LEU A 310 11.69 9.37 17.67
C LEU A 310 10.30 9.21 18.29
N ARG A 311 10.07 9.73 19.53
CA ARG A 311 8.73 9.77 20.14
C ARG A 311 7.77 10.68 19.40
N ARG A 312 8.24 11.78 18.78
CA ARG A 312 7.40 12.64 17.92
C ARG A 312 6.95 11.85 16.71
N TYR A 313 7.87 11.16 16.06
CA TYR A 313 7.58 10.24 14.94
C TYR A 313 6.51 9.20 15.31
N GLU A 314 6.77 8.41 16.36
CA GLU A 314 5.84 7.35 16.78
C GLU A 314 4.45 7.89 17.07
N ARG A 315 4.32 9.01 17.79
CA ARG A 315 3.01 9.60 18.14
C ARG A 315 2.25 10.06 16.91
N ALA A 316 2.91 10.76 15.99
CA ALA A 316 2.28 11.26 14.77
C ALA A 316 1.78 10.11 13.90
N ARG A 317 2.62 9.12 13.68
CA ARG A 317 2.28 7.99 12.80
C ARG A 317 1.25 7.05 13.39
N ARG A 318 1.35 6.72 14.69
CA ARG A 318 0.34 5.87 15.35
C ARG A 318 -1.04 6.51 15.34
N ALA A 319 -1.15 7.82 15.52
CA ALA A 319 -2.44 8.50 15.49
C ALA A 319 -3.10 8.37 14.10
N GLU A 320 -2.36 8.60 13.01
CA GLU A 320 -2.86 8.49 11.64
C GLU A 320 -3.23 7.04 11.27
N VAL A 321 -2.35 6.09 11.57
CA VAL A 321 -2.59 4.66 11.29
C VAL A 321 -3.80 4.16 12.07
N THR A 322 -3.94 4.50 13.35
CA THR A 322 -5.09 4.08 14.16
C THR A 322 -6.39 4.65 13.62
N ALA A 323 -6.41 5.92 13.21
CA ALA A 323 -7.60 6.54 12.61
C ALA A 323 -7.98 5.85 11.29
N THR A 324 -7.00 5.53 10.45
CA THR A 324 -7.20 4.81 9.19
C THR A 324 -7.72 3.40 9.42
N ASP A 325 -7.11 2.65 10.34
CA ASP A 325 -7.50 1.27 10.67
C ASP A 325 -8.92 1.21 11.24
N MET A 326 -9.30 2.14 12.13
CA MET A 326 -10.67 2.26 12.65
C MET A 326 -11.68 2.54 11.52
N ALA A 327 -11.35 3.43 10.58
CA ALA A 327 -12.21 3.74 9.46
C ALA A 327 -12.40 2.51 8.54
N MET A 328 -11.31 1.80 8.21
CA MET A 328 -11.34 0.61 7.36
C MET A 328 -12.07 -0.55 8.03
N THR A 329 -11.81 -0.80 9.31
CA THR A 329 -12.50 -1.82 10.10
C THR A 329 -13.98 -1.52 10.22
N GLY A 330 -14.37 -0.26 10.43
CA GLY A 330 -15.77 0.18 10.46
C GLY A 330 -16.48 -0.08 9.13
N LEU A 331 -15.85 0.27 8.01
CA LEU A 331 -16.39 -0.02 6.67
C LEU A 331 -16.51 -1.53 6.45
N GLN A 332 -15.47 -2.29 6.70
CA GLN A 332 -15.49 -3.75 6.54
C GLN A 332 -16.60 -4.40 7.37
N GLN A 333 -16.77 -4.00 8.64
CA GLN A 333 -17.85 -4.51 9.49
C GLN A 333 -19.25 -4.16 8.96
N LEU A 334 -19.40 -2.97 8.38
CA LEU A 334 -20.68 -2.55 7.77
C LEU A 334 -21.01 -3.42 6.56
N PHE A 335 -20.01 -3.75 5.73
CA PHE A 335 -20.21 -4.60 4.54
C PHE A 335 -20.25 -6.10 4.85
N ALA A 336 -19.61 -6.59 5.89
CA ALA A 336 -19.62 -7.99 6.29
C ALA A 336 -20.89 -8.46 7.00
N ARG A 337 -21.74 -7.53 7.50
CA ARG A 337 -22.98 -7.91 8.19
C ARG A 337 -24.02 -8.37 7.20
N GLN A 338 -24.49 -9.62 7.36
CA GLN A 338 -25.55 -10.23 6.54
C GLN A 338 -26.94 -9.90 7.08
N GLY A 339 -27.96 -9.93 6.19
CA GLY A 339 -29.38 -9.73 6.51
C GLY A 339 -30.02 -8.56 5.79
N SER A 340 -31.32 -8.72 5.41
CA SER A 340 -32.04 -7.76 4.58
C SER A 340 -32.13 -6.35 5.19
N GLY A 341 -32.14 -6.24 6.51
CA GLY A 341 -32.13 -4.93 7.20
C GLY A 341 -30.81 -4.19 7.05
N TRP A 342 -29.67 -4.92 7.12
CA TRP A 342 -28.32 -4.35 6.93
C TRP A 342 -28.04 -4.00 5.47
N GLN A 343 -28.55 -4.80 4.52
CA GLN A 343 -28.47 -4.50 3.09
C GLN A 343 -29.20 -3.19 2.75
N LYS A 344 -30.42 -3.02 3.24
CA LYS A 344 -31.19 -1.77 3.06
C LYS A 344 -30.49 -0.57 3.70
N LEU A 345 -29.89 -0.75 4.89
CA LEU A 345 -29.15 0.32 5.57
C LEU A 345 -27.89 0.71 4.78
N ARG A 346 -27.14 -0.27 4.23
CA ARG A 346 -25.98 -0.02 3.37
C ARG A 346 -26.37 0.76 2.12
N ASN A 347 -27.39 0.30 1.40
CA ASN A 347 -27.86 0.95 0.18
C ASN A 347 -28.37 2.37 0.44
N TRP A 348 -29.14 2.55 1.51
CA TRP A 348 -29.55 3.89 1.93
C TRP A 348 -28.36 4.76 2.34
N GLY A 349 -27.38 4.19 3.06
CA GLY A 349 -26.13 4.86 3.42
C GLY A 349 -25.30 5.24 2.20
N MET A 350 -25.14 4.34 1.21
CA MET A 350 -24.44 4.62 -0.04
C MET A 350 -25.12 5.70 -0.86
N GLN A 351 -26.45 5.63 -1.02
CA GLN A 351 -27.22 6.65 -1.71
C GLN A 351 -27.19 8.00 -0.98
N GLY A 352 -27.35 7.99 0.34
CA GLY A 352 -27.24 9.20 1.16
C GLY A 352 -25.82 9.82 1.10
N PHE A 353 -24.79 9.01 1.07
CA PHE A 353 -23.40 9.45 0.91
C PHE A 353 -23.17 10.01 -0.50
N GLU A 354 -23.68 9.34 -1.54
CA GLU A 354 -23.63 9.83 -2.93
C GLU A 354 -24.25 11.22 -3.06
N LEU A 355 -25.39 11.44 -2.42
CA LEU A 355 -26.12 12.71 -2.43
C LEU A 355 -25.54 13.78 -1.48
N SER A 356 -24.67 13.40 -0.55
CA SER A 356 -24.22 14.28 0.55
C SER A 356 -23.25 15.38 0.12
N GLY A 357 -22.78 15.39 -1.15
CA GLY A 357 -21.87 16.38 -1.71
C GLY A 357 -20.66 16.71 -0.83
N ILE A 358 -20.85 17.46 0.25
CA ILE A 358 -19.77 17.95 1.14
C ILE A 358 -19.04 16.81 1.86
N THR A 359 -19.75 15.86 2.46
CA THR A 359 -19.14 14.74 3.19
C THR A 359 -18.44 13.78 2.24
N LYS A 360 -18.98 13.56 1.05
CA LYS A 360 -18.39 12.79 -0.02
C LYS A 360 -17.08 13.44 -0.50
N HIS A 361 -17.07 14.74 -0.75
CA HIS A 361 -15.87 15.50 -1.13
C HIS A 361 -14.80 15.45 -0.04
N TRP A 362 -15.19 15.63 1.22
CA TRP A 362 -14.27 15.56 2.35
C TRP A 362 -13.63 14.16 2.46
N ALA A 363 -14.43 13.09 2.41
CA ALA A 363 -13.93 11.71 2.49
C ALA A 363 -13.02 11.38 1.31
N ALA A 364 -13.37 11.79 0.09
CA ALA A 364 -12.53 11.61 -1.09
C ALA A 364 -11.18 12.33 -0.94
N ARG A 365 -11.17 13.58 -0.45
CA ARG A 365 -9.93 14.33 -0.21
C ARG A 365 -9.04 13.66 0.83
N GLN A 366 -9.62 13.15 1.93
CA GLN A 366 -8.87 12.38 2.94
C GLN A 366 -8.24 11.11 2.34
N ALA A 367 -8.98 10.36 1.53
CA ALA A 367 -8.47 9.16 0.87
C ALA A 367 -7.34 9.47 -0.14
N MET A 368 -7.41 10.62 -0.81
CA MET A 368 -6.39 11.12 -1.73
C MET A 368 -5.16 11.71 -1.01
N GLY A 369 -5.24 11.89 0.31
CA GLY A 369 -4.19 12.53 1.10
C GLY A 369 -4.09 14.05 0.89
N LEU A 370 -5.23 14.74 0.62
CA LEU A 370 -5.30 16.19 0.37
C LEU A 370 -5.89 16.94 1.57
#